data_e13d11741f6b5ef263d43a42bea6d3c9
#
_entry.id   e13d11741f6b5ef263d43a42bea6d3c9
#
_cell.length_a   1.000
_cell.length_b   1.000
_cell.length_c   1.000
_cell.angle_alpha   90.00
_cell.angle_beta   90.00
_cell.angle_gamma   90.00
#
_symmetry.space_group_name_H-M   'P 1'
#
loop_
_entity.id
_entity.type
_entity.pdbx_description
1 polymer ?
#
loop_
_entity_poly.entity_id
_entity_poly.type
_entity_poly.pdbx_seq_one_letter_code
_entity_poly.pdbx_strand_id
1 'polypeptide(L)'
;MVGQGITTVVTGNCGFSATGYDPKGKYVDTIGSDSFALDSKHAIPDFKKWIEYLDHHTPLNVATYIGHGSVRSSINGLTKKEMTKEDYQKMLDLLEYALQNGAVGISVGLMYRPGIFVDKEELYDLGKLCKKYNKTMAFHARANSAVSMGYKSLLGRPHLLRAIDEIVDIGKTTGCKIQNSHLIFVGTKSWKCVDESLKLLHSLNDEGIPTAFDMYSYPLGASTITVILPKWYQRLPLQKRNRFFVKLRLSIEIFITKKLLGFDFDDIQIAYVQ
;
A
#
# COMPACT_ATOMS: atom_id res chain seq x y z
N MET A 1 -5.45 -12.99 19.50
CA MET A 1 -4.47 -13.73 18.68
C MET A 1 -3.91 -14.94 19.43
N VAL A 2 -3.22 -14.78 20.56
CA VAL A 2 -2.63 -15.91 21.32
C VAL A 2 -3.69 -16.98 21.69
N GLY A 3 -4.85 -16.59 22.20
CA GLY A 3 -5.95 -17.50 22.51
C GLY A 3 -6.56 -18.28 21.33
N GLN A 4 -6.13 -17.94 20.09
CA GLN A 4 -6.49 -18.65 18.85
C GLN A 4 -5.32 -19.47 18.28
N GLY A 5 -4.22 -19.63 19.03
CA GLY A 5 -3.05 -20.39 18.63
C GLY A 5 -2.10 -19.64 17.67
N ILE A 6 -2.30 -18.33 17.44
CA ILE A 6 -1.38 -17.52 16.63
C ILE A 6 -0.16 -17.19 17.47
N THR A 7 1.02 -17.65 17.03
CA THR A 7 2.30 -17.47 17.72
C THR A 7 3.23 -16.48 17.03
N THR A 8 2.95 -16.15 15.78
CA THR A 8 3.79 -15.24 14.96
C THR A 8 2.90 -14.32 14.13
N VAL A 9 3.27 -13.05 14.06
CA VAL A 9 2.59 -12.05 13.20
C VAL A 9 3.60 -11.35 12.30
N VAL A 10 3.14 -10.98 11.10
CA VAL A 10 3.90 -10.15 10.17
C VAL A 10 3.19 -8.80 10.07
N THR A 11 3.89 -7.73 10.45
CA THR A 11 3.38 -6.37 10.48
C THR A 11 4.06 -5.47 9.45
N GLY A 12 3.68 -4.21 9.39
CA GLY A 12 4.29 -3.26 8.47
C GLY A 12 3.84 -3.44 7.01
N ASN A 13 2.67 -4.03 6.78
CA ASN A 13 2.10 -4.25 5.45
C ASN A 13 1.56 -2.96 4.82
N CYS A 14 1.18 -3.02 3.54
CA CYS A 14 0.46 -1.97 2.82
C CYS A 14 1.19 -0.60 2.77
N GLY A 15 2.51 -0.59 2.91
CA GLY A 15 3.30 0.64 2.89
C GLY A 15 3.33 1.40 4.21
N PHE A 16 2.76 0.85 5.28
CA PHE A 16 2.73 1.49 6.60
C PHE A 16 3.45 0.67 7.66
N SER A 17 4.35 1.34 8.39
CA SER A 17 5.02 0.77 9.55
C SER A 17 5.00 1.77 10.72
N ALA A 18 4.99 1.24 11.94
CA ALA A 18 5.02 2.04 13.16
C ALA A 18 6.39 2.68 13.45
N THR A 19 7.39 2.37 12.63
CA THR A 19 8.80 2.74 12.83
C THR A 19 9.51 2.94 11.49
N GLY A 20 10.77 3.34 11.51
CA GLY A 20 11.65 3.47 10.33
C GLY A 20 11.50 4.78 9.57
N TYR A 21 10.83 5.77 10.12
CA TYR A 21 10.59 7.07 9.51
C TYR A 21 11.50 8.15 10.08
N ASP A 22 11.61 9.29 9.38
CA ASP A 22 12.36 10.44 9.87
C ASP A 22 11.59 11.19 10.98
N PRO A 23 12.03 11.14 12.26
CA PRO A 23 11.34 11.82 13.36
C PRO A 23 11.46 13.35 13.29
N LYS A 24 12.41 13.86 12.51
CA LYS A 24 12.63 15.30 12.27
C LYS A 24 12.07 15.73 10.91
N GLY A 25 11.43 14.82 10.20
CA GLY A 25 10.83 15.09 8.90
C GLY A 25 9.74 16.15 9.01
N LYS A 26 9.72 17.09 8.08
CA LYS A 26 8.75 18.19 8.03
C LYS A 26 7.29 17.72 8.08
N TYR A 27 7.03 16.50 7.71
CA TYR A 27 5.68 15.95 7.55
C TYR A 27 5.42 14.73 8.43
N VAL A 28 6.19 14.56 9.52
CA VAL A 28 6.06 13.41 10.42
C VAL A 28 4.62 13.23 10.94
N ASP A 29 3.90 14.32 11.20
CA ASP A 29 2.50 14.31 11.66
C ASP A 29 1.50 13.80 10.61
N THR A 30 1.95 13.63 9.36
CA THR A 30 1.09 13.10 8.29
C THR A 30 1.18 11.58 8.12
N ILE A 31 2.08 10.92 8.87
CA ILE A 31 2.27 9.47 8.77
C ILE A 31 0.99 8.77 9.22
N GLY A 32 0.43 7.95 8.33
CA GLY A 32 -0.76 7.17 8.62
C GLY A 32 -2.07 7.94 8.67
N SER A 33 -2.06 9.30 8.58
CA SER A 33 -3.24 10.16 8.77
C SER A 33 -4.44 9.84 7.87
N ASP A 34 -4.21 9.20 6.73
CA ASP A 34 -5.28 8.81 5.79
C ASP A 34 -5.81 7.38 6.01
N SER A 35 -5.10 6.54 6.74
CA SER A 35 -5.39 5.10 6.81
C SER A 35 -5.23 4.51 8.21
N PHE A 36 -4.25 4.98 8.99
CA PHE A 36 -3.96 4.47 10.33
C PHE A 36 -3.41 5.60 11.20
N ALA A 37 -3.99 5.80 12.38
CA ALA A 37 -3.43 6.73 13.35
C ALA A 37 -2.13 6.17 13.93
N LEU A 38 -1.03 6.91 13.80
CA LEU A 38 0.19 6.61 14.52
C LEU A 38 0.10 7.29 15.90
N ASP A 39 0.22 6.51 16.97
CA ASP A 39 0.35 7.11 18.31
C ASP A 39 1.74 7.71 18.47
N SER A 40 1.85 9.01 18.20
CA SER A 40 3.12 9.73 18.27
C SER A 40 3.72 9.80 19.68
N LYS A 41 2.92 9.57 20.74
CA LYS A 41 3.39 9.64 22.13
C LYS A 41 4.26 8.43 22.52
N HIS A 42 4.01 7.28 21.88
CA HIS A 42 4.74 6.03 22.16
C HIS A 42 5.55 5.53 20.96
N ALA A 43 5.69 6.39 19.95
CA ALA A 43 6.39 6.03 18.72
C ALA A 43 7.90 5.88 18.93
N ILE A 44 8.47 4.82 18.40
CA ILE A 44 9.92 4.57 18.32
C ILE A 44 10.32 4.66 16.84
N PRO A 45 10.74 5.84 16.35
CA PRO A 45 11.04 6.05 14.94
C PRO A 45 12.23 5.23 14.41
N ASP A 46 13.22 4.99 15.25
CA ASP A 46 14.39 4.20 14.90
C ASP A 46 14.02 2.72 14.79
N PHE A 47 14.25 2.13 13.62
CA PHE A 47 13.85 0.76 13.32
C PHE A 47 14.54 -0.26 14.23
N LYS A 48 15.84 -0.12 14.47
CA LYS A 48 16.61 -1.03 15.32
C LYS A 48 16.12 -1.00 16.77
N LYS A 49 15.94 0.21 17.31
CA LYS A 49 15.43 0.39 18.69
C LYS A 49 14.01 -0.15 18.83
N TRP A 50 13.18 -0.05 17.77
CA TRP A 50 11.84 -0.59 17.80
C TRP A 50 11.83 -2.13 17.82
N ILE A 51 12.71 -2.78 17.05
CA ILE A 51 12.90 -4.24 17.11
C ILE A 51 13.38 -4.65 18.51
N GLU A 52 14.38 -3.96 19.05
CA GLU A 52 14.90 -4.21 20.41
C GLU A 52 13.82 -4.01 21.48
N TYR A 53 12.94 -3.01 21.31
CA TYR A 53 11.80 -2.79 22.22
C TYR A 53 10.77 -3.92 22.13
N LEU A 54 10.50 -4.47 20.97
CA LEU A 54 9.54 -5.57 20.82
C LEU A 54 10.04 -6.86 21.46
N ASP A 55 11.34 -7.04 21.54
CA ASP A 55 11.94 -8.21 22.18
C ASP A 55 11.54 -8.24 23.67
N HIS A 56 11.00 -9.38 24.10
CA HIS A 56 10.44 -9.59 25.46
C HIS A 56 9.25 -8.68 25.87
N HIS A 57 8.73 -7.80 24.98
CA HIS A 57 7.58 -6.94 25.26
C HIS A 57 6.29 -7.38 24.57
N THR A 58 6.33 -8.46 23.80
CA THR A 58 5.14 -9.02 23.16
C THR A 58 5.01 -10.51 23.43
N PRO A 59 3.79 -11.03 23.57
CA PRO A 59 3.55 -12.47 23.74
C PRO A 59 3.64 -13.24 22.41
N LEU A 60 3.95 -12.58 21.31
CA LEU A 60 4.01 -13.12 19.94
C LEU A 60 5.40 -12.85 19.35
N ASN A 61 5.85 -13.75 18.47
CA ASN A 61 6.94 -13.43 17.58
C ASN A 61 6.45 -12.39 16.54
N VAL A 62 7.25 -11.36 16.32
CA VAL A 62 6.92 -10.28 15.39
C VAL A 62 7.98 -10.21 14.30
N ALA A 63 7.56 -10.37 13.06
CA ALA A 63 8.33 -9.97 11.88
C ALA A 63 7.71 -8.70 11.30
N THR A 64 8.51 -7.78 10.77
CA THR A 64 7.96 -6.54 10.24
C THR A 64 8.61 -6.15 8.91
N TYR A 65 7.77 -5.70 7.99
CA TYR A 65 8.20 -4.90 6.84
C TYR A 65 8.49 -3.47 7.27
N ILE A 66 9.41 -2.80 6.57
CA ILE A 66 9.47 -1.35 6.60
C ILE A 66 8.49 -0.78 5.58
N GLY A 67 7.60 0.10 6.03
CA GLY A 67 6.57 0.71 5.19
C GLY A 67 7.13 1.89 4.40
N HIS A 68 7.29 1.73 3.08
CA HIS A 68 7.72 2.81 2.19
C HIS A 68 6.85 4.07 2.33
N GLY A 69 5.51 3.91 2.44
CA GLY A 69 4.59 5.03 2.62
C GLY A 69 4.84 5.82 3.91
N SER A 70 5.18 5.14 5.02
CA SER A 70 5.53 5.81 6.29
C SER A 70 6.83 6.61 6.14
N VAL A 71 7.87 6.03 5.56
CA VAL A 71 9.14 6.72 5.33
C VAL A 71 8.94 7.91 4.38
N ARG A 72 8.32 7.68 3.23
CA ARG A 72 8.09 8.70 2.20
C ARG A 72 7.24 9.85 2.72
N SER A 73 6.18 9.58 3.48
CA SER A 73 5.30 10.62 4.02
C SER A 73 6.00 11.48 5.07
N SER A 74 6.89 10.93 5.89
CA SER A 74 7.65 11.73 6.87
C SER A 74 8.53 12.79 6.21
N ILE A 75 9.05 12.50 5.02
CA ILE A 75 9.97 13.37 4.28
C ILE A 75 9.22 14.32 3.33
N ASN A 76 8.28 13.80 2.53
CA ASN A 76 7.63 14.53 1.43
C ASN A 76 6.12 14.75 1.61
N GLY A 77 5.55 14.29 2.72
CA GLY A 77 4.12 14.37 2.99
C GLY A 77 3.26 13.48 2.08
N LEU A 78 1.97 13.75 2.08
CA LEU A 78 0.97 12.98 1.32
C LEU A 78 0.70 13.57 -0.08
N THR A 79 1.61 14.38 -0.62
CA THR A 79 1.43 15.12 -1.87
C THR A 79 2.11 14.42 -3.06
N LYS A 80 1.72 14.84 -4.27
CA LYS A 80 2.39 14.43 -5.52
C LYS A 80 3.70 15.17 -5.78
N LYS A 81 4.14 16.05 -4.89
CA LYS A 81 5.37 16.82 -5.11
C LYS A 81 6.55 15.88 -5.34
N GLU A 82 7.34 16.16 -6.36
CA GLU A 82 8.60 15.46 -6.57
C GLU A 82 9.55 15.71 -5.39
N MET A 83 10.24 14.68 -4.98
CA MET A 83 11.29 14.80 -3.95
C MET A 83 12.54 15.45 -4.56
N THR A 84 13.29 16.20 -3.75
CA THR A 84 14.66 16.58 -4.11
C THR A 84 15.53 15.32 -4.16
N LYS A 85 16.70 15.40 -4.79
CA LYS A 85 17.64 14.26 -4.81
C LYS A 85 18.06 13.87 -3.40
N GLU A 86 18.24 14.85 -2.53
CA GLU A 86 18.63 14.66 -1.12
C GLU A 86 17.51 13.95 -0.34
N ASP A 87 16.27 14.39 -0.49
CA ASP A 87 15.11 13.75 0.15
C ASP A 87 14.90 12.32 -0.35
N TYR A 88 15.09 12.10 -1.66
CA TYR A 88 14.98 10.77 -2.25
C TYR A 88 16.07 9.83 -1.73
N GLN A 89 17.32 10.29 -1.68
CA GLN A 89 18.41 9.50 -1.11
C GLN A 89 18.18 9.21 0.37
N LYS A 90 17.74 10.19 1.14
CA LYS A 90 17.39 10.01 2.56
C LYS A 90 16.30 8.96 2.75
N MET A 91 15.31 8.91 1.89
CA MET A 91 14.28 7.86 1.91
C MET A 91 14.89 6.49 1.68
N LEU A 92 15.76 6.34 0.68
CA LEU A 92 16.43 5.08 0.39
C LEU A 92 17.34 4.65 1.56
N ASP A 93 18.09 5.57 2.16
CA ASP A 93 18.98 5.31 3.30
C ASP A 93 18.20 4.79 4.52
N LEU A 94 17.04 5.36 4.83
CA LEU A 94 16.19 4.89 5.93
C LEU A 94 15.62 3.48 5.66
N LEU A 95 15.21 3.22 4.43
CA LEU A 95 14.71 1.89 4.02
C LEU A 95 15.85 0.85 4.08
N GLU A 96 17.03 1.21 3.58
CA GLU A 96 18.20 0.34 3.62
C GLU A 96 18.65 0.05 5.06
N TYR A 97 18.69 1.06 5.91
CA TYR A 97 18.97 0.89 7.34
C TYR A 97 18.00 -0.10 8.00
N ALA A 98 16.71 -0.03 7.70
CA ALA A 98 15.74 -0.96 8.24
C ALA A 98 16.00 -2.41 7.74
N LEU A 99 16.31 -2.59 6.46
CA LEU A 99 16.65 -3.91 5.90
C LEU A 99 17.91 -4.52 6.56
N GLN A 100 18.90 -3.70 6.84
CA GLN A 100 20.13 -4.11 7.55
C GLN A 100 19.86 -4.48 9.01
N ASN A 101 18.84 -3.90 9.63
CA ASN A 101 18.52 -4.08 11.05
C ASN A 101 17.30 -4.99 11.31
N GLY A 102 16.97 -5.87 10.37
CA GLY A 102 16.02 -6.97 10.61
C GLY A 102 14.67 -6.84 9.96
N ALA A 103 14.38 -5.78 9.17
CA ALA A 103 13.17 -5.75 8.37
C ALA A 103 13.12 -6.96 7.42
N VAL A 104 11.97 -7.62 7.35
CA VAL A 104 11.77 -8.78 6.47
C VAL A 104 11.60 -8.38 5.01
N GLY A 105 11.45 -7.08 4.74
CA GLY A 105 11.33 -6.52 3.42
C GLY A 105 10.80 -5.09 3.45
N ILE A 106 10.48 -4.57 2.26
CA ILE A 106 9.82 -3.28 2.08
C ILE A 106 8.37 -3.53 1.67
N SER A 107 7.41 -2.86 2.30
CA SER A 107 6.02 -2.87 1.83
C SER A 107 5.64 -1.56 1.14
N VAL A 108 4.82 -1.65 0.10
CA VAL A 108 4.28 -0.51 -0.64
C VAL A 108 2.76 -0.57 -0.68
N GLY A 109 2.10 0.59 -0.61
CA GLY A 109 0.65 0.70 -0.76
C GLY A 109 0.31 1.65 -1.90
N LEU A 110 -0.01 1.10 -3.09
CA LEU A 110 -0.10 1.86 -4.33
C LEU A 110 -1.50 2.40 -4.64
N MET A 111 -2.51 2.07 -3.83
CA MET A 111 -3.89 2.50 -4.03
C MET A 111 -4.18 3.86 -3.36
N TYR A 112 -3.45 4.24 -2.35
CA TYR A 112 -3.66 5.44 -1.53
C TYR A 112 -2.39 6.27 -1.37
N ARG A 113 -2.53 7.46 -0.74
CA ARG A 113 -1.40 8.38 -0.53
C ARG A 113 -0.43 7.87 0.52
N PRO A 114 0.88 8.09 0.37
CA PRO A 114 1.55 8.74 -0.77
C PRO A 114 1.82 7.80 -1.94
N GLY A 115 1.68 6.48 -1.79
CA GLY A 115 2.07 5.46 -2.76
C GLY A 115 1.34 5.54 -4.11
N ILE A 116 0.12 6.11 -4.15
CA ILE A 116 -0.62 6.31 -5.41
C ILE A 116 0.12 7.24 -6.40
N PHE A 117 1.09 8.01 -5.93
CA PHE A 117 1.89 8.95 -6.73
C PHE A 117 3.26 8.41 -7.12
N VAL A 118 3.63 7.24 -6.60
CA VAL A 118 4.91 6.59 -6.87
C VAL A 118 4.97 6.17 -8.34
N ASP A 119 6.06 6.48 -9.00
CA ASP A 119 6.35 6.08 -10.37
C ASP A 119 7.06 4.71 -10.40
N LYS A 120 7.37 4.26 -11.59
CA LYS A 120 7.93 2.95 -11.85
C LYS A 120 9.41 2.88 -11.46
N GLU A 121 10.14 3.95 -11.66
CA GLU A 121 11.55 4.08 -11.35
C GLU A 121 11.79 3.96 -9.84
N GLU A 122 10.98 4.66 -9.04
CA GLU A 122 11.01 4.54 -7.57
C GLU A 122 10.73 3.08 -7.14
N LEU A 123 9.74 2.40 -7.75
CA LEU A 123 9.45 0.99 -7.44
C LEU A 123 10.61 0.06 -7.83
N TYR A 124 11.30 0.32 -8.93
CA TYR A 124 12.48 -0.45 -9.31
C TYR A 124 13.62 -0.27 -8.32
N ASP A 125 13.85 0.93 -7.82
CA ASP A 125 14.91 1.16 -6.83
C ASP A 125 14.61 0.46 -5.51
N LEU A 126 13.33 0.45 -5.07
CA LEU A 126 12.89 -0.35 -3.92
C LEU A 126 13.09 -1.86 -4.15
N GLY A 127 12.75 -2.35 -5.33
CA GLY A 127 12.95 -3.76 -5.71
C GLY A 127 14.42 -4.16 -5.74
N LYS A 128 15.30 -3.32 -6.31
CA LYS A 128 16.75 -3.53 -6.29
C LYS A 128 17.30 -3.57 -4.85
N LEU A 129 16.77 -2.70 -3.98
CA LEU A 129 17.15 -2.68 -2.58
C LEU A 129 16.75 -3.98 -1.87
N CYS A 130 15.51 -4.47 -2.08
CA CYS A 130 15.07 -5.76 -1.59
C CYS A 130 15.94 -6.91 -2.12
N LYS A 131 16.28 -6.89 -3.41
CA LYS A 131 17.17 -7.90 -4.03
C LYS A 131 18.55 -7.92 -3.40
N LYS A 132 19.16 -6.74 -3.19
CA LYS A 132 20.50 -6.57 -2.57
C LYS A 132 20.57 -7.27 -1.21
N TYR A 133 19.52 -7.18 -0.40
CA TYR A 133 19.45 -7.77 0.94
C TYR A 133 18.76 -9.14 0.99
N ASN A 134 18.41 -9.71 -0.18
CA ASN A 134 17.66 -10.97 -0.27
C ASN A 134 16.32 -10.93 0.51
N LYS A 135 15.65 -9.79 0.51
CA LYS A 135 14.38 -9.52 1.22
C LYS A 135 13.22 -9.47 0.25
N THR A 136 12.00 -9.45 0.79
CA THR A 136 10.75 -9.45 0.03
C THR A 136 10.24 -8.03 -0.19
N MET A 137 9.71 -7.74 -1.37
CA MET A 137 8.91 -6.55 -1.62
C MET A 137 7.44 -6.93 -1.57
N ALA A 138 6.70 -6.34 -0.62
CA ALA A 138 5.29 -6.62 -0.39
C ALA A 138 4.41 -5.52 -0.97
N PHE A 139 3.35 -5.89 -1.71
CA PHE A 139 2.51 -4.96 -2.45
C PHE A 139 1.06 -4.98 -1.97
N HIS A 140 0.56 -3.86 -1.50
CA HIS A 140 -0.84 -3.53 -1.68
C HIS A 140 -0.99 -2.96 -3.09
N ALA A 141 -1.57 -3.74 -3.99
CA ALA A 141 -1.63 -3.43 -5.42
C ALA A 141 -2.30 -2.09 -5.71
N ARG A 142 -1.98 -1.47 -6.84
CA ARG A 142 -2.55 -0.18 -7.27
C ARG A 142 -4.05 -0.23 -7.55
N ALA A 143 -4.59 -1.41 -7.80
CA ALA A 143 -6.01 -1.65 -7.98
C ALA A 143 -6.36 -3.09 -7.59
N ASN A 144 -7.50 -3.24 -6.90
CA ASN A 144 -8.08 -4.53 -6.52
C ASN A 144 -9.45 -4.76 -7.19
N SER A 145 -9.79 -3.95 -8.19
CA SER A 145 -11.07 -3.98 -8.90
C SER A 145 -10.89 -3.83 -10.40
N ALA A 146 -11.90 -4.21 -11.18
CA ALA A 146 -11.87 -4.08 -12.64
C ALA A 146 -11.69 -2.64 -13.11
N VAL A 147 -12.19 -1.67 -12.33
CA VAL A 147 -12.03 -0.23 -12.56
C VAL A 147 -11.62 0.41 -11.24
N SER A 148 -10.62 1.27 -11.26
CA SER A 148 -10.15 1.98 -10.06
C SER A 148 -9.72 3.40 -10.42
N MET A 149 -9.59 4.25 -9.39
CA MET A 149 -9.05 5.60 -9.55
C MET A 149 -7.52 5.64 -9.66
N GLY A 150 -6.86 4.49 -9.59
CA GLY A 150 -5.41 4.33 -9.75
C GLY A 150 -4.91 4.62 -11.17
N TYR A 151 -5.76 4.38 -12.17
CA TYR A 151 -5.44 4.52 -13.59
C TYR A 151 -6.30 5.59 -14.26
N LYS A 152 -5.76 6.23 -15.31
CA LYS A 152 -6.46 7.31 -16.03
C LYS A 152 -7.51 6.80 -17.02
N SER A 153 -7.27 5.65 -17.66
CA SER A 153 -8.15 5.12 -18.71
C SER A 153 -9.08 4.06 -18.13
N LEU A 154 -10.37 4.23 -18.32
CA LEU A 154 -11.40 3.25 -17.97
C LEU A 154 -11.54 2.13 -19.00
N LEU A 155 -10.94 2.30 -20.18
CA LEU A 155 -11.03 1.35 -21.29
C LEU A 155 -9.81 0.43 -21.33
N GLY A 156 -10.01 -0.79 -21.85
CA GLY A 156 -8.97 -1.78 -22.07
C GLY A 156 -8.89 -2.84 -20.96
N ARG A 157 -7.67 -3.27 -20.67
CA ARG A 157 -7.39 -4.32 -19.68
C ARG A 157 -7.89 -3.91 -18.28
N PRO A 158 -8.56 -4.80 -17.53
CA PRO A 158 -9.02 -4.52 -16.15
C PRO A 158 -7.89 -3.96 -15.28
N HIS A 159 -8.21 -2.97 -14.45
CA HIS A 159 -7.20 -2.26 -13.66
C HIS A 159 -6.49 -3.17 -12.65
N LEU A 160 -7.20 -4.14 -12.08
CA LEU A 160 -6.60 -5.20 -11.24
C LEU A 160 -5.48 -5.93 -11.99
N LEU A 161 -5.74 -6.36 -13.24
CA LEU A 161 -4.74 -7.06 -14.04
C LEU A 161 -3.56 -6.16 -14.40
N ARG A 162 -3.80 -4.86 -14.69
CA ARG A 162 -2.71 -3.89 -14.88
C ARG A 162 -1.84 -3.73 -13.62
N ALA A 163 -2.48 -3.78 -12.44
CA ALA A 163 -1.74 -3.69 -11.19
C ALA A 163 -0.89 -4.94 -10.93
N ILE A 164 -1.37 -6.11 -11.34
CA ILE A 164 -0.58 -7.34 -11.29
C ILE A 164 0.53 -7.33 -12.34
N ASP A 165 0.25 -6.86 -13.56
CA ASP A 165 1.28 -6.65 -14.59
C ASP A 165 2.42 -5.74 -14.08
N GLU A 166 2.09 -4.66 -13.32
CA GLU A 166 3.08 -3.78 -12.68
C GLU A 166 3.94 -4.55 -11.68
N ILE A 167 3.35 -5.39 -10.83
CA ILE A 167 4.06 -6.22 -9.85
C ILE A 167 4.98 -7.23 -10.55
N VAL A 168 4.46 -7.89 -11.59
CA VAL A 168 5.22 -8.87 -12.38
C VAL A 168 6.42 -8.21 -13.06
N ASP A 169 6.22 -7.04 -13.64
CA ASP A 169 7.29 -6.28 -14.28
C ASP A 169 8.38 -5.86 -13.28
N ILE A 170 8.01 -5.44 -12.06
CA ILE A 170 8.98 -5.13 -11.00
C ILE A 170 9.76 -6.39 -10.61
N GLY A 171 9.07 -7.53 -10.41
CA GLY A 171 9.70 -8.80 -10.12
C GLY A 171 10.75 -9.18 -11.18
N LYS A 172 10.35 -9.16 -12.46
CA LYS A 172 11.24 -9.49 -13.60
C LYS A 172 12.42 -8.54 -13.74
N THR A 173 12.17 -7.24 -13.60
CA THR A 173 13.21 -6.23 -13.78
C THR A 173 14.24 -6.24 -12.64
N THR A 174 13.82 -6.52 -11.41
CA THR A 174 14.68 -6.40 -10.23
C THR A 174 15.17 -7.75 -9.71
N GLY A 175 14.45 -8.82 -10.00
CA GLY A 175 14.70 -10.16 -9.46
C GLY A 175 14.45 -10.27 -7.95
N CYS A 176 13.73 -9.33 -7.32
CA CYS A 176 13.41 -9.39 -5.90
C CYS A 176 12.26 -10.39 -5.64
N LYS A 177 12.21 -10.90 -4.41
CA LYS A 177 11.08 -11.73 -3.95
C LYS A 177 9.83 -10.88 -3.84
N ILE A 178 8.69 -11.40 -4.30
CA ILE A 178 7.41 -10.70 -4.33
C ILE A 178 6.42 -11.30 -3.33
N GLN A 179 5.74 -10.42 -2.60
CA GLN A 179 4.53 -10.76 -1.84
C GLN A 179 3.39 -9.86 -2.31
N ASN A 180 2.37 -10.40 -2.92
CA ASN A 180 1.15 -9.66 -3.20
C ASN A 180 0.21 -9.79 -1.99
N SER A 181 0.15 -8.74 -1.17
CA SER A 181 -0.67 -8.72 0.03
C SER A 181 -2.16 -8.72 -0.32
N HIS A 182 -2.94 -9.47 0.45
CA HIS A 182 -4.41 -9.55 0.35
C HIS A 182 -4.90 -9.52 -1.10
N LEU A 183 -4.54 -10.55 -1.90
CA LEU A 183 -5.05 -10.71 -3.27
C LEU A 183 -6.58 -10.81 -3.22
N ILE A 184 -7.26 -9.70 -3.47
CA ILE A 184 -8.71 -9.55 -3.38
C ILE A 184 -9.30 -9.04 -4.67
N PHE A 185 -10.56 -9.38 -4.91
CA PHE A 185 -11.29 -9.08 -6.13
C PHE A 185 -12.55 -8.28 -5.80
N VAL A 186 -12.38 -6.96 -5.70
CA VAL A 186 -13.42 -6.02 -5.27
C VAL A 186 -14.42 -5.78 -6.40
N GLY A 187 -15.71 -6.03 -6.11
CA GLY A 187 -16.82 -5.95 -7.06
C GLY A 187 -16.90 -7.14 -8.01
N THR A 188 -18.10 -7.56 -8.34
CA THR A 188 -18.38 -8.79 -9.11
C THR A 188 -17.70 -8.84 -10.48
N LYS A 189 -17.42 -7.66 -11.07
CA LYS A 189 -16.74 -7.57 -12.38
C LYS A 189 -15.26 -7.94 -12.34
N SER A 190 -14.65 -7.95 -11.16
CA SER A 190 -13.25 -8.38 -10.98
C SER A 190 -13.10 -9.89 -10.83
N TRP A 191 -14.15 -10.62 -10.46
CA TRP A 191 -14.08 -12.05 -10.20
C TRP A 191 -13.58 -12.88 -11.39
N LYS A 192 -13.93 -12.47 -12.61
CA LYS A 192 -13.43 -13.12 -13.85
C LYS A 192 -11.93 -12.95 -14.08
N CYS A 193 -11.25 -12.13 -13.29
CA CYS A 193 -9.81 -11.91 -13.40
C CYS A 193 -8.99 -12.88 -12.52
N VAL A 194 -9.64 -13.72 -11.71
CA VAL A 194 -8.97 -14.60 -10.73
C VAL A 194 -7.91 -15.47 -11.40
N ASP A 195 -8.31 -16.27 -12.38
CA ASP A 195 -7.41 -17.26 -13.02
C ASP A 195 -6.23 -16.58 -13.71
N GLU A 196 -6.47 -15.48 -14.42
CA GLU A 196 -5.40 -14.73 -15.07
C GLU A 196 -4.45 -14.08 -14.05
N SER A 197 -4.98 -13.58 -12.92
CA SER A 197 -4.17 -13.02 -11.83
C SER A 197 -3.23 -14.05 -11.23
N LEU A 198 -3.75 -15.25 -10.94
CA LEU A 198 -2.96 -16.35 -10.41
C LEU A 198 -1.90 -16.80 -11.41
N LYS A 199 -2.26 -16.96 -12.71
CA LYS A 199 -1.33 -17.32 -13.77
C LYS A 199 -0.18 -16.32 -13.89
N LEU A 200 -0.46 -15.01 -13.81
CA LEU A 200 0.55 -13.98 -13.89
C LEU A 200 1.52 -14.03 -12.69
N LEU A 201 1.00 -14.21 -11.48
CA LEU A 201 1.85 -14.30 -10.28
C LEU A 201 2.67 -15.61 -10.29
N HIS A 202 2.08 -16.73 -10.72
CA HIS A 202 2.81 -17.99 -10.84
C HIS A 202 3.92 -17.93 -11.89
N SER A 203 3.75 -17.17 -12.97
CA SER A 203 4.79 -17.06 -14.01
C SER A 203 6.12 -16.52 -13.47
N LEU A 204 6.11 -15.74 -12.39
CA LEU A 204 7.34 -15.29 -11.73
C LEU A 204 8.07 -16.45 -11.04
N ASN A 205 7.34 -17.38 -10.41
CA ASN A 205 7.94 -18.58 -9.83
C ASN A 205 8.55 -19.49 -10.90
N ASP A 206 7.90 -19.61 -12.05
CA ASP A 206 8.41 -20.38 -13.20
C ASP A 206 9.72 -19.79 -13.75
N GLU A 207 9.90 -18.46 -13.61
CA GLU A 207 11.11 -17.74 -13.97
C GLU A 207 12.15 -17.68 -12.82
N GLY A 208 11.91 -18.41 -11.72
CA GLY A 208 12.84 -18.47 -10.57
C GLY A 208 12.79 -17.27 -9.64
N ILE A 209 11.75 -16.43 -9.72
CA ILE A 209 11.52 -15.27 -8.84
C ILE A 209 10.50 -15.68 -7.78
N PRO A 210 10.91 -15.89 -6.51
CA PRO A 210 10.00 -16.34 -5.45
C PRO A 210 8.84 -15.36 -5.28
N THR A 211 7.63 -15.84 -5.53
CA THR A 211 6.41 -15.03 -5.48
C THR A 211 5.33 -15.75 -4.68
N ALA A 212 4.73 -15.04 -3.75
CA ALA A 212 3.62 -15.49 -2.94
C ALA A 212 2.52 -14.43 -2.85
N PHE A 213 1.35 -14.82 -2.37
CA PHE A 213 0.26 -13.94 -2.02
C PHE A 213 -0.47 -14.45 -0.78
N ASP A 214 -1.16 -13.58 -0.09
CA ASP A 214 -2.12 -13.89 0.96
C ASP A 214 -3.51 -13.35 0.59
N MET A 215 -4.53 -13.74 1.34
CA MET A 215 -5.90 -13.29 1.14
C MET A 215 -6.69 -13.34 2.46
N TYR A 216 -7.81 -12.64 2.50
CA TYR A 216 -8.72 -12.70 3.63
C TYR A 216 -9.44 -14.04 3.70
N SER A 217 -9.75 -14.48 4.92
CA SER A 217 -10.58 -15.66 5.18
C SER A 217 -12.09 -15.34 5.19
N TYR A 218 -12.49 -14.10 4.94
CA TYR A 218 -13.89 -13.63 4.95
C TYR A 218 -14.16 -12.66 3.79
N PRO A 219 -15.44 -12.49 3.40
CA PRO A 219 -15.81 -11.71 2.20
C PRO A 219 -15.81 -10.19 2.42
N LEU A 220 -15.28 -9.69 3.53
CA LEU A 220 -15.26 -8.27 3.88
C LEU A 220 -13.82 -7.76 3.95
N GLY A 221 -13.60 -6.53 3.48
CA GLY A 221 -12.36 -5.80 3.63
C GLY A 221 -12.59 -4.48 4.36
N ALA A 222 -11.63 -4.03 5.16
CA ALA A 222 -11.66 -2.71 5.79
C ALA A 222 -10.81 -1.71 4.99
N SER A 223 -11.35 -0.50 4.80
CA SER A 223 -10.63 0.59 4.14
C SER A 223 -11.21 1.94 4.55
N THR A 224 -10.59 3.03 4.08
CA THR A 224 -11.14 4.38 4.23
C THR A 224 -12.00 4.73 3.02
N ILE A 225 -13.00 5.58 3.22
CA ILE A 225 -13.89 6.04 2.14
C ILE A 225 -13.13 6.74 1.00
N THR A 226 -11.93 7.22 1.26
CA THR A 226 -11.09 7.90 0.27
C THR A 226 -10.71 7.02 -0.92
N VAL A 227 -10.69 5.68 -0.76
CA VAL A 227 -10.33 4.76 -1.86
C VAL A 227 -11.32 4.77 -3.03
N ILE A 228 -12.58 5.13 -2.78
CA ILE A 228 -13.59 5.26 -3.83
C ILE A 228 -13.69 6.68 -4.41
N LEU A 229 -13.01 7.65 -3.81
CA LEU A 229 -13.08 9.04 -4.24
C LEU A 229 -12.08 9.34 -5.36
N PRO A 230 -12.50 10.09 -6.41
CA PRO A 230 -11.61 10.49 -7.50
C PRO A 230 -10.40 11.30 -7.01
N LYS A 231 -9.23 11.07 -7.62
CA LYS A 231 -7.98 11.79 -7.28
C LYS A 231 -8.13 13.30 -7.29
N TRP A 232 -8.90 13.85 -8.24
CA TRP A 232 -9.13 15.30 -8.32
C TRP A 232 -9.85 15.84 -7.10
N TYR A 233 -10.85 15.08 -6.59
CA TYR A 233 -11.59 15.47 -5.39
C TYR A 233 -10.73 15.39 -4.13
N GLN A 234 -9.93 14.33 -4.00
CA GLN A 234 -9.00 14.18 -2.87
C GLN A 234 -7.96 15.31 -2.79
N ARG A 235 -7.59 15.92 -3.92
CA ARG A 235 -6.65 17.05 -4.01
C ARG A 235 -7.27 18.41 -3.65
N LEU A 236 -8.61 18.49 -3.62
CA LEU A 236 -9.27 19.76 -3.32
C LEU A 236 -9.16 20.11 -1.83
N PRO A 237 -8.86 21.38 -1.50
CA PRO A 237 -8.99 21.88 -0.14
C PRO A 237 -10.41 21.65 0.40
N LEU A 238 -10.53 21.34 1.68
CA LEU A 238 -11.83 21.03 2.32
C LEU A 238 -12.90 22.08 2.04
N GLN A 239 -12.54 23.38 2.09
CA GLN A 239 -13.45 24.50 1.85
C GLN A 239 -14.04 24.51 0.42
N LYS A 240 -13.34 23.89 -0.55
CA LYS A 240 -13.81 23.81 -1.94
C LYS A 240 -14.70 22.60 -2.22
N ARG A 241 -14.65 21.57 -1.36
CA ARG A 241 -15.39 20.30 -1.55
C ARG A 241 -16.90 20.47 -1.46
N ASN A 242 -17.40 21.46 -0.71
CA ASN A 242 -18.81 21.74 -0.51
C ASN A 242 -19.48 22.53 -1.64
N ARG A 243 -18.77 22.96 -2.69
CA ARG A 243 -19.33 23.70 -3.80
C ARG A 243 -20.30 22.85 -4.63
N PHE A 244 -21.41 23.42 -5.07
CA PHE A 244 -22.46 22.71 -5.81
C PHE A 244 -21.94 21.92 -7.02
N PHE A 245 -21.18 22.56 -7.91
CA PHE A 245 -20.63 21.90 -9.10
C PHE A 245 -19.62 20.79 -8.77
N VAL A 246 -18.89 20.92 -7.67
CA VAL A 246 -17.96 19.87 -7.18
C VAL A 246 -18.75 18.64 -6.73
N LYS A 247 -19.83 18.86 -5.96
CA LYS A 247 -20.71 17.76 -5.51
C LYS A 247 -21.43 17.10 -6.68
N LEU A 248 -21.96 17.90 -7.63
CA LEU A 248 -22.63 17.37 -8.81
C LEU A 248 -21.70 16.48 -9.64
N ARG A 249 -20.50 16.97 -9.95
CA ARG A 249 -19.49 16.20 -10.67
C ARG A 249 -19.13 14.92 -9.92
N LEU A 250 -18.89 15.01 -8.62
CA LEU A 250 -18.57 13.85 -7.78
C LEU A 250 -19.68 12.81 -7.83
N SER A 251 -20.95 13.23 -7.68
CA SER A 251 -22.11 12.33 -7.72
C SER A 251 -22.23 11.59 -9.05
N ILE A 252 -22.01 12.29 -10.17
CA ILE A 252 -22.03 11.67 -11.50
C ILE A 252 -20.89 10.65 -11.63
N GLU A 253 -19.66 11.02 -11.23
CA GLU A 253 -18.51 10.11 -11.31
C GLU A 253 -18.68 8.88 -10.41
N ILE A 254 -19.19 9.05 -9.19
CA ILE A 254 -19.48 7.92 -8.28
C ILE A 254 -20.58 7.02 -8.88
N PHE A 255 -21.65 7.58 -9.42
CA PHE A 255 -22.72 6.79 -10.06
C PHE A 255 -22.19 5.92 -11.21
N ILE A 256 -21.36 6.50 -12.08
CA ILE A 256 -20.71 5.76 -13.17
C ILE A 256 -19.77 4.67 -12.61
N THR A 257 -18.98 5.03 -11.62
CA THR A 257 -18.00 4.12 -11.02
C THR A 257 -18.69 2.91 -10.37
N LYS A 258 -19.80 3.10 -9.64
CA LYS A 258 -20.58 1.99 -9.06
C LYS A 258 -21.00 0.98 -10.11
N LYS A 259 -21.57 1.44 -11.24
CA LYS A 259 -21.97 0.57 -12.35
C LYS A 259 -20.80 -0.17 -12.99
N LEU A 260 -19.62 0.47 -13.07
CA LEU A 260 -18.41 -0.11 -13.66
C LEU A 260 -17.73 -1.09 -12.72
N LEU A 261 -17.77 -0.87 -11.41
CA LEU A 261 -17.19 -1.75 -10.40
C LEU A 261 -18.04 -3.00 -10.16
N GLY A 262 -19.36 -2.88 -10.28
CA GLY A 262 -20.29 -3.97 -9.94
C GLY A 262 -20.45 -4.15 -8.43
N PHE A 263 -20.43 -3.03 -7.67
CA PHE A 263 -20.88 -2.97 -6.28
C PHE A 263 -21.70 -1.70 -6.03
N ASP A 264 -22.51 -1.68 -4.99
CA ASP A 264 -23.34 -0.54 -4.59
C ASP A 264 -23.00 -0.05 -3.17
N PHE A 265 -23.65 1.01 -2.74
CA PHE A 265 -23.53 1.53 -1.36
C PHE A 265 -24.07 0.53 -0.33
N ASP A 266 -25.03 -0.31 -0.71
CA ASP A 266 -25.56 -1.39 0.15
C ASP A 266 -24.50 -2.46 0.50
N ASP A 267 -23.42 -2.54 -0.29
CA ASP A 267 -22.27 -3.39 -0.04
C ASP A 267 -21.25 -2.75 0.92
N ILE A 268 -21.50 -1.50 1.36
CA ILE A 268 -20.57 -0.73 2.22
C ILE A 268 -21.15 -0.62 3.62
N GLN A 269 -20.40 -1.08 4.61
CA GLN A 269 -20.70 -0.90 6.03
C GLN A 269 -19.79 0.18 6.63
N ILE A 270 -20.37 1.15 7.31
CA ILE A 270 -19.62 2.16 8.07
C ILE A 270 -19.29 1.56 9.41
N ALA A 271 -18.02 1.21 9.64
CA ALA A 271 -17.57 0.65 10.90
C ALA A 271 -17.32 1.74 11.96
N TYR A 272 -16.85 2.93 11.53
CA TYR A 272 -16.52 4.03 12.43
C TYR A 272 -16.53 5.38 11.69
N VAL A 273 -16.99 6.42 12.38
CA VAL A 273 -16.93 7.82 11.94
C VAL A 273 -16.17 8.61 12.99
N GLN A 274 -15.09 9.28 12.59
CA GLN A 274 -14.31 10.20 13.43
C GLN A 274 -14.94 11.58 13.49
#